data_d76dd2d188197acf81c4bdc18e06b3f5
#
_entry.id   d76dd2d188197acf81c4bdc18e06b3f5
#
_cell.length_a   1.000
_cell.length_b   1.000
_cell.length_c   1.000
_cell.angle_alpha   90.00
_cell.angle_beta   90.00
_cell.angle_gamma   90.00
#
_symmetry.space_group_name_H-M   'P 1'
#
loop_
_entity.id
_entity.type
_entity.pdbx_description
1 polymer ?
#
loop_
_entity_poly.entity_id
_entity_poly.type
_entity_poly.pdbx_seq_one_letter_code
_entity_poly.pdbx_strand_id
1 'polypeptide(L)'
;MKTLALKGLDQSKVELVVQTPNPDPISWANTIRKFNGIGSDIIITYGAPVTLAAIREVDNIPIVFVDVYGPVEAGVTRSMAAPGRNLTGVSSKVPMITLIKAANDIKHIKSLGILYNGREIGSVIQLKEIRRLAAQMGFSVVELNVSSANMLDSALGTLTSSGVDFIYAAESTLVTRSLEKVILRARDHGIPVISHIPEAADKGALVTLEINTYEQGQLAGECVSAILQGKKQGQIPVATPKKVDLVINLKAAKLLDLNVPIQVLNISTKIVK
;
A
#
# COMPACT_ATOMS: atom_id res chain seq x y z
N MET A 1 1.11 18.86 8.43
CA MET A 1 1.39 20.17 9.12
C MET A 1 2.87 20.57 9.09
N LYS A 2 3.85 19.72 9.49
CA LYS A 2 5.28 20.14 9.54
C LYS A 2 5.80 20.69 8.20
N THR A 3 5.53 20.00 7.09
CA THR A 3 5.92 20.44 5.74
C THR A 3 5.25 21.76 5.35
N LEU A 4 3.98 21.94 5.69
CA LEU A 4 3.24 23.19 5.43
C LEU A 4 3.83 24.36 6.23
N ALA A 5 4.14 24.13 7.50
CA ALA A 5 4.78 25.14 8.36
C ALA A 5 6.14 25.61 7.81
N LEU A 6 6.97 24.68 7.30
CA LEU A 6 8.23 25.00 6.63
C LEU A 6 8.05 25.83 5.34
N LYS A 7 6.85 25.83 4.75
CA LYS A 7 6.46 26.66 3.60
C LYS A 7 5.71 27.94 3.98
N GLY A 8 5.68 28.29 5.28
CA GLY A 8 4.98 29.47 5.78
C GLY A 8 3.46 29.34 5.88
N LEU A 9 2.95 28.08 5.84
CA LEU A 9 1.55 27.71 5.97
C LEU A 9 1.36 26.96 7.30
N ASP A 10 1.52 27.67 8.40
CA ASP A 10 1.38 27.13 9.74
C ASP A 10 -0.09 27.05 10.21
N GLN A 11 -0.30 26.64 11.45
CA GLN A 11 -1.64 26.47 12.04
C GLN A 11 -2.45 27.78 12.17
N SER A 12 -1.82 28.95 12.02
CA SER A 12 -2.55 30.21 11.98
C SER A 12 -3.21 30.48 10.61
N LYS A 13 -2.75 29.80 9.57
CA LYS A 13 -3.21 29.97 8.19
C LYS A 13 -3.95 28.75 7.62
N VAL A 14 -3.74 27.56 8.22
CA VAL A 14 -4.32 26.31 7.72
C VAL A 14 -4.94 25.53 8.88
N GLU A 15 -6.23 25.28 8.77
CA GLU A 15 -6.96 24.36 9.63
C GLU A 15 -6.99 22.96 9.02
N LEU A 16 -6.65 21.94 9.79
CA LEU A 16 -6.71 20.53 9.36
C LEU A 16 -7.86 19.82 10.07
N VAL A 17 -8.92 19.50 9.33
CA VAL A 17 -10.05 18.71 9.81
C VAL A 17 -9.85 17.25 9.41
N VAL A 18 -9.69 16.36 10.39
CA VAL A 18 -9.45 14.92 10.16
C VAL A 18 -10.71 14.11 10.47
N GLN A 19 -11.08 13.21 9.57
CA GLN A 19 -12.17 12.26 9.73
C GLN A 19 -11.69 10.85 9.39
N THR A 20 -12.13 9.87 10.18
CA THR A 20 -11.85 8.45 9.98
C THR A 20 -13.17 7.69 9.84
N PRO A 21 -13.82 7.76 8.67
CA PRO A 21 -15.10 7.08 8.44
C PRO A 21 -14.92 5.56 8.39
N ASN A 22 -16.04 4.84 8.55
CA ASN A 22 -16.05 3.40 8.31
C ASN A 22 -15.58 3.10 6.86
N PRO A 23 -14.89 1.98 6.64
CA PRO A 23 -14.35 1.63 5.33
C PRO A 23 -15.43 1.07 4.39
N ASP A 24 -16.42 1.88 4.07
CA ASP A 24 -17.50 1.58 3.12
C ASP A 24 -17.83 2.79 2.22
N PRO A 25 -18.35 2.54 1.01
CA PRO A 25 -18.60 3.60 0.02
C PRO A 25 -19.56 4.70 0.51
N ILE A 26 -20.56 4.37 1.33
CA ILE A 26 -21.56 5.32 1.83
C ILE A 26 -20.91 6.27 2.84
N SER A 27 -20.15 5.72 3.79
CA SER A 27 -19.45 6.50 4.81
C SER A 27 -18.42 7.44 4.19
N TRP A 28 -17.69 6.98 3.16
CA TRP A 28 -16.74 7.83 2.42
C TRP A 28 -17.46 8.97 1.70
N ALA A 29 -18.53 8.68 0.93
CA ALA A 29 -19.30 9.70 0.21
C ALA A 29 -19.87 10.75 1.16
N ASN A 30 -20.47 10.34 2.28
CA ASN A 30 -21.03 11.25 3.28
C ASN A 30 -19.93 12.14 3.90
N THR A 31 -18.75 11.60 4.18
CA THR A 31 -17.64 12.37 4.74
C THR A 31 -17.14 13.41 3.72
N ILE A 32 -17.04 13.06 2.46
CA ILE A 32 -16.61 13.98 1.41
C ILE A 32 -17.65 15.09 1.18
N ARG A 33 -18.94 14.76 1.17
CA ARG A 33 -20.02 15.76 1.10
C ARG A 33 -19.97 16.72 2.29
N LYS A 34 -19.64 16.21 3.50
CA LYS A 34 -19.45 17.06 4.68
C LYS A 34 -18.29 18.03 4.47
N PHE A 35 -17.16 17.58 3.97
CA PHE A 35 -16.01 18.46 3.66
C PHE A 35 -16.39 19.51 2.60
N ASN A 36 -17.14 19.14 1.56
CA ASN A 36 -17.68 20.10 0.60
C ASN A 36 -18.63 21.12 1.28
N GLY A 37 -19.51 20.65 2.16
CA GLY A 37 -20.49 21.51 2.85
C GLY A 37 -19.87 22.53 3.82
N ILE A 38 -18.72 22.22 4.43
CA ILE A 38 -18.00 23.18 5.28
C ILE A 38 -17.05 24.09 4.50
N GLY A 39 -17.00 23.97 3.15
CA GLY A 39 -16.18 24.82 2.31
C GLY A 39 -14.68 24.50 2.37
N SER A 40 -14.30 23.24 2.45
CA SER A 40 -12.88 22.85 2.44
C SER A 40 -12.19 23.28 1.14
N ASP A 41 -11.02 23.92 1.26
CA ASP A 41 -10.22 24.36 0.09
C ASP A 41 -9.51 23.18 -0.61
N ILE A 42 -9.18 22.12 0.13
CA ILE A 42 -8.49 20.92 -0.38
C ILE A 42 -8.99 19.71 0.41
N ILE A 43 -9.23 18.59 -0.29
CA ILE A 43 -9.52 17.31 0.33
C ILE A 43 -8.31 16.40 0.18
N ILE A 44 -7.80 15.88 1.30
CA ILE A 44 -6.74 14.86 1.31
C ILE A 44 -7.39 13.50 1.53
N THR A 45 -7.10 12.54 0.66
CA THR A 45 -7.63 11.17 0.75
C THR A 45 -6.51 10.16 0.95
N TYR A 46 -6.75 9.10 1.71
CA TYR A 46 -5.80 8.02 1.95
C TYR A 46 -6.30 6.71 1.35
N GLY A 47 -5.56 6.16 0.37
CA GLY A 47 -5.91 4.94 -0.36
C GLY A 47 -6.85 5.15 -1.56
N ALA A 48 -6.80 4.21 -2.51
CA ALA A 48 -7.55 4.28 -3.76
C ALA A 48 -9.08 4.29 -3.59
N PRO A 49 -9.70 3.49 -2.70
CA PRO A 49 -11.15 3.45 -2.58
C PRO A 49 -11.78 4.79 -2.20
N VAL A 50 -11.22 5.48 -1.19
CA VAL A 50 -11.73 6.78 -0.76
C VAL A 50 -11.41 7.87 -1.77
N THR A 51 -10.29 7.78 -2.48
CA THR A 51 -9.93 8.69 -3.57
C THR A 51 -10.95 8.60 -4.72
N LEU A 52 -11.32 7.39 -5.12
CA LEU A 52 -12.35 7.17 -6.14
C LEU A 52 -13.73 7.66 -5.70
N ALA A 53 -14.06 7.56 -4.41
CA ALA A 53 -15.26 8.17 -3.86
C ALA A 53 -15.21 9.71 -3.96
N ALA A 54 -14.07 10.33 -3.59
CA ALA A 54 -13.90 11.77 -3.70
C ALA A 54 -14.04 12.28 -5.14
N ILE A 55 -13.45 11.58 -6.11
CA ILE A 55 -13.57 11.92 -7.54
C ILE A 55 -15.02 11.94 -8.02
N ARG A 56 -15.91 11.15 -7.43
CA ARG A 56 -17.33 11.08 -7.78
C ARG A 56 -18.17 12.17 -7.12
N GLU A 57 -17.76 12.61 -5.95
CA GLU A 57 -18.57 13.51 -5.10
C GLU A 57 -18.19 14.99 -5.29
N VAL A 58 -16.97 15.30 -5.77
CA VAL A 58 -16.51 16.68 -5.89
C VAL A 58 -15.73 16.91 -7.18
N ASP A 59 -16.13 17.96 -7.93
CA ASP A 59 -15.46 18.37 -9.17
C ASP A 59 -14.58 19.61 -9.00
N ASN A 60 -14.96 20.51 -8.08
CA ASN A 60 -14.36 21.84 -7.94
C ASN A 60 -13.32 21.93 -6.83
N ILE A 61 -13.33 21.00 -5.86
CA ILE A 61 -12.37 21.02 -4.76
C ILE A 61 -11.15 20.21 -5.17
N PRO A 62 -9.92 20.75 -5.07
CA PRO A 62 -8.70 20.01 -5.28
C PRO A 62 -8.59 18.79 -4.38
N ILE A 63 -8.21 17.64 -4.95
CA ILE A 63 -7.97 16.41 -4.21
C ILE A 63 -6.47 16.11 -4.21
N VAL A 64 -5.91 15.84 -3.05
CA VAL A 64 -4.56 15.30 -2.88
C VAL A 64 -4.66 13.89 -2.33
N PHE A 65 -4.43 12.89 -3.18
CA PHE A 65 -4.44 11.51 -2.72
C PHE A 65 -3.09 11.10 -2.15
N VAL A 66 -3.10 10.20 -1.19
CA VAL A 66 -1.92 9.60 -0.56
C VAL A 66 -2.11 8.09 -0.55
N ASP A 67 -1.02 7.34 -0.68
CA ASP A 67 -1.01 5.89 -0.55
C ASP A 67 -1.94 5.18 -1.57
N VAL A 68 -1.85 5.60 -2.83
CA VAL A 68 -2.56 4.92 -3.92
C VAL A 68 -1.58 4.02 -4.69
N TYR A 69 -1.78 2.71 -4.58
CA TYR A 69 -0.99 1.73 -5.34
C TYR A 69 -1.38 1.75 -6.82
N GLY A 70 -0.44 2.17 -7.69
CA GLY A 70 -0.69 2.23 -9.14
C GLY A 70 -1.83 3.18 -9.53
N PRO A 71 -1.73 4.51 -9.28
CA PRO A 71 -2.84 5.44 -9.47
C PRO A 71 -3.35 5.53 -10.91
N VAL A 72 -2.52 5.23 -11.91
CA VAL A 72 -2.94 5.16 -13.32
C VAL A 72 -3.75 3.89 -13.57
N GLU A 73 -3.24 2.75 -13.14
CA GLU A 73 -3.90 1.45 -13.25
C GLU A 73 -5.19 1.38 -12.43
N ALA A 74 -5.25 2.12 -11.31
CA ALA A 74 -6.44 2.27 -10.49
C ALA A 74 -7.50 3.20 -11.09
N GLY A 75 -7.20 3.90 -12.19
CA GLY A 75 -8.10 4.87 -12.80
C GLY A 75 -8.26 6.17 -12.00
N VAL A 76 -7.40 6.40 -11.03
CA VAL A 76 -7.38 7.64 -10.23
C VAL A 76 -6.82 8.79 -11.06
N THR A 77 -5.74 8.56 -11.79
CA THR A 77 -5.10 9.56 -12.67
C THR A 77 -5.00 9.08 -14.10
N ARG A 78 -4.85 10.02 -15.05
CA ARG A 78 -4.60 9.70 -16.45
C ARG A 78 -3.13 9.33 -16.70
N SER A 79 -2.22 10.02 -16.02
CA SER A 79 -0.78 9.75 -16.07
C SER A 79 -0.10 10.23 -14.80
N MET A 80 1.13 9.79 -14.56
CA MET A 80 1.95 10.24 -13.43
C MET A 80 2.44 11.69 -13.62
N ALA A 81 2.76 12.09 -14.86
CA ALA A 81 3.30 13.43 -15.17
C ALA A 81 2.22 14.51 -15.19
N ALA A 82 1.02 14.17 -15.66
CA ALA A 82 -0.11 15.08 -15.76
C ALA A 82 -1.38 14.33 -15.31
N PRO A 83 -1.69 14.32 -14.01
CA PRO A 83 -2.81 13.53 -13.47
C PRO A 83 -4.15 13.90 -14.08
N GLY A 84 -4.32 15.14 -14.52
CA GLY A 84 -5.58 15.64 -15.05
C GLY A 84 -6.63 15.80 -13.95
N ARG A 85 -7.87 16.14 -14.33
CA ARG A 85 -8.96 16.39 -13.37
C ARG A 85 -8.58 17.42 -12.29
N ASN A 86 -9.29 17.39 -11.17
CA ASN A 86 -9.07 18.25 -10.01
C ASN A 86 -8.17 17.58 -8.94
N LEU A 87 -7.17 16.79 -9.34
CA LEU A 87 -6.38 16.00 -8.38
C LEU A 87 -4.89 15.90 -8.72
N THR A 88 -4.11 15.62 -7.70
CA THR A 88 -2.73 15.14 -7.69
C THR A 88 -2.51 14.31 -6.43
N GLY A 89 -1.31 13.82 -6.18
CA GLY A 89 -1.03 13.11 -4.93
C GLY A 89 0.25 12.30 -4.93
N VAL A 90 0.28 11.26 -4.08
CA VAL A 90 1.45 10.42 -3.83
C VAL A 90 1.11 8.95 -4.07
N SER A 91 1.88 8.30 -4.95
CA SER A 91 1.78 6.87 -5.23
C SER A 91 2.50 6.05 -4.18
N SER A 92 1.96 4.87 -3.85
CA SER A 92 2.62 3.84 -3.03
C SER A 92 3.15 2.65 -3.84
N LYS A 93 3.24 2.78 -5.15
CA LYS A 93 3.72 1.68 -5.99
C LYS A 93 5.20 1.39 -5.72
N VAL A 94 5.50 0.14 -5.41
CA VAL A 94 6.86 -0.38 -5.16
C VAL A 94 7.32 -1.31 -6.29
N PRO A 95 8.63 -1.52 -6.49
CA PRO A 95 9.14 -2.48 -7.45
C PRO A 95 8.98 -3.92 -6.95
N MET A 96 7.79 -4.49 -7.11
CA MET A 96 7.39 -5.83 -6.63
C MET A 96 8.40 -6.92 -7.02
N ILE A 97 9.07 -6.79 -8.17
CA ILE A 97 10.11 -7.73 -8.62
C ILE A 97 11.25 -7.84 -7.61
N THR A 98 11.62 -6.76 -6.93
CA THR A 98 12.68 -6.75 -5.91
C THR A 98 12.28 -7.61 -4.71
N LEU A 99 11.02 -7.48 -4.24
CA LEU A 99 10.48 -8.30 -3.15
C LEU A 99 10.50 -9.79 -3.51
N ILE A 100 9.98 -10.15 -4.69
CA ILE A 100 9.89 -11.55 -5.13
C ILE A 100 11.28 -12.16 -5.35
N LYS A 101 12.24 -11.42 -5.91
CA LYS A 101 13.62 -11.90 -6.06
C LYS A 101 14.29 -12.14 -4.72
N ALA A 102 14.20 -11.19 -3.78
CA ALA A 102 14.77 -11.35 -2.44
C ALA A 102 14.17 -12.56 -1.70
N ALA A 103 12.86 -12.78 -1.81
CA ALA A 103 12.21 -13.97 -1.24
C ALA A 103 12.69 -15.26 -1.91
N ASN A 104 12.77 -15.29 -3.24
CA ASN A 104 13.23 -16.45 -4.02
C ASN A 104 14.70 -16.81 -3.74
N ASP A 105 15.54 -15.81 -3.45
CA ASP A 105 16.94 -16.03 -3.09
C ASP A 105 17.09 -16.63 -1.68
N ILE A 106 16.14 -16.41 -0.77
CA ILE A 106 16.10 -17.02 0.56
C ILE A 106 15.57 -18.46 0.48
N LYS A 107 14.47 -18.67 -0.23
CA LYS A 107 13.86 -19.98 -0.47
C LYS A 107 13.25 -19.98 -1.86
N HIS A 108 13.62 -20.96 -2.70
CA HIS A 108 13.10 -21.05 -4.06
C HIS A 108 11.57 -21.11 -4.09
N ILE A 109 10.93 -20.25 -4.88
CA ILE A 109 9.49 -20.16 -5.02
C ILE A 109 9.04 -21.05 -6.17
N LYS A 110 8.32 -22.13 -5.87
CA LYS A 110 7.60 -22.95 -6.83
C LYS A 110 6.10 -22.58 -6.85
N SER A 111 5.57 -22.23 -5.68
CA SER A 111 4.18 -21.84 -5.49
C SER A 111 4.07 -20.70 -4.50
N LEU A 112 3.42 -19.61 -4.89
CA LEU A 112 3.17 -18.43 -4.07
C LEU A 112 1.67 -18.32 -3.77
N GLY A 113 1.31 -18.33 -2.49
CA GLY A 113 -0.06 -17.97 -2.07
C GLY A 113 -0.24 -16.46 -2.06
N ILE A 114 -1.38 -15.96 -2.52
CA ILE A 114 -1.73 -14.55 -2.38
C ILE A 114 -3.07 -14.37 -1.68
N LEU A 115 -3.07 -13.56 -0.62
CA LEU A 115 -4.28 -13.04 0.02
C LEU A 115 -4.57 -11.65 -0.56
N TYR A 116 -5.70 -11.49 -1.23
CA TYR A 116 -6.09 -10.22 -1.84
C TYR A 116 -7.56 -9.91 -1.62
N ASN A 117 -7.98 -8.67 -1.84
CA ASN A 117 -9.39 -8.29 -1.82
C ASN A 117 -9.83 -7.83 -3.22
N GLY A 118 -10.67 -8.61 -3.87
CA GLY A 118 -11.18 -8.32 -5.22
C GLY A 118 -12.06 -7.06 -5.32
N ARG A 119 -12.49 -6.49 -4.19
CA ARG A 119 -13.26 -5.24 -4.13
C ARG A 119 -12.39 -4.00 -3.98
N GLU A 120 -11.09 -4.16 -3.69
CA GLU A 120 -10.13 -3.08 -3.53
C GLU A 120 -9.15 -3.06 -4.70
N ILE A 121 -9.23 -2.01 -5.52
CA ILE A 121 -8.51 -1.94 -6.81
C ILE A 121 -6.99 -2.04 -6.63
N GLY A 122 -6.41 -1.46 -5.58
CA GLY A 122 -4.98 -1.57 -5.29
C GLY A 122 -4.55 -3.02 -5.08
N SER A 123 -5.34 -3.81 -4.34
CA SER A 123 -5.11 -5.24 -4.11
C SER A 123 -5.21 -6.06 -5.41
N VAL A 124 -6.16 -5.71 -6.29
CA VAL A 124 -6.31 -6.35 -7.62
C VAL A 124 -5.12 -6.02 -8.53
N ILE A 125 -4.59 -4.80 -8.48
CA ILE A 125 -3.39 -4.42 -9.25
C ILE A 125 -2.19 -5.23 -8.80
N GLN A 126 -2.01 -5.42 -7.51
CA GLN A 126 -0.94 -6.25 -6.94
C GLN A 126 -1.05 -7.71 -7.39
N LEU A 127 -2.28 -8.27 -7.38
CA LEU A 127 -2.53 -9.62 -7.91
C LEU A 127 -2.10 -9.72 -9.39
N LYS A 128 -2.48 -8.76 -10.22
CA LYS A 128 -2.08 -8.74 -11.65
C LYS A 128 -0.56 -8.68 -11.80
N GLU A 129 0.11 -7.91 -10.96
CA GLU A 129 1.58 -7.81 -10.99
C GLU A 129 2.24 -9.12 -10.54
N ILE A 130 1.74 -9.78 -9.49
CA ILE A 130 2.21 -11.11 -9.07
C ILE A 130 2.01 -12.15 -10.17
N ARG A 131 0.84 -12.19 -10.83
CA ARG A 131 0.60 -13.10 -11.98
C ARG A 131 1.61 -12.89 -13.10
N ARG A 132 1.90 -11.63 -13.43
CA ARG A 132 2.90 -11.29 -14.45
C ARG A 132 4.30 -11.77 -14.05
N LEU A 133 4.70 -11.56 -12.80
CA LEU A 133 5.98 -12.03 -12.27
C LEU A 133 6.05 -13.55 -12.21
N ALA A 134 4.97 -14.22 -11.84
CA ALA A 134 4.86 -15.68 -11.83
C ALA A 134 5.12 -16.27 -13.22
N ALA A 135 4.47 -15.70 -14.25
CA ALA A 135 4.70 -16.10 -15.63
C ALA A 135 6.15 -15.86 -16.11
N GLN A 136 6.78 -14.77 -15.66
CA GLN A 136 8.16 -14.44 -16.01
C GLN A 136 9.21 -15.29 -15.29
N MET A 137 8.94 -15.68 -14.04
CA MET A 137 9.88 -16.37 -13.16
C MET A 137 9.61 -17.87 -13.04
N GLY A 138 8.49 -18.37 -13.60
CA GLY A 138 8.19 -19.79 -13.68
C GLY A 138 7.62 -20.40 -12.40
N PHE A 139 6.90 -19.64 -11.56
CA PHE A 139 6.22 -20.19 -10.39
C PHE A 139 4.68 -20.14 -10.52
N SER A 140 3.98 -20.99 -9.75
CA SER A 140 2.52 -20.98 -9.70
C SER A 140 1.98 -20.02 -8.65
N VAL A 141 0.73 -19.59 -8.79
CA VAL A 141 0.05 -18.70 -7.83
C VAL A 141 -1.24 -19.34 -7.33
N VAL A 142 -1.38 -19.43 -6.01
CA VAL A 142 -2.64 -19.83 -5.34
C VAL A 142 -3.35 -18.57 -4.85
N GLU A 143 -4.46 -18.21 -5.48
CA GLU A 143 -5.14 -16.95 -5.31
C GLU A 143 -6.35 -17.07 -4.38
N LEU A 144 -6.37 -16.35 -3.27
CA LEU A 144 -7.47 -16.36 -2.32
C LEU A 144 -8.01 -14.96 -2.08
N ASN A 145 -9.24 -14.76 -2.55
CA ASN A 145 -9.98 -13.53 -2.35
C ASN A 145 -10.55 -13.47 -0.93
N VAL A 146 -10.17 -12.45 -0.18
CA VAL A 146 -10.57 -12.25 1.22
C VAL A 146 -11.32 -10.92 1.34
N SER A 147 -12.63 -10.97 1.17
CA SER A 147 -13.50 -9.78 1.25
C SER A 147 -14.25 -9.65 2.58
N SER A 148 -14.12 -10.62 3.48
CA SER A 148 -14.70 -10.61 4.83
C SER A 148 -13.83 -11.38 5.83
N ALA A 149 -13.98 -11.11 7.12
CA ALA A 149 -13.21 -11.77 8.18
C ALA A 149 -13.41 -13.30 8.20
N ASN A 150 -14.62 -13.77 7.93
CA ASN A 150 -14.92 -15.20 7.89
C ASN A 150 -14.19 -15.92 6.73
N MET A 151 -13.95 -15.22 5.62
CA MET A 151 -13.20 -15.77 4.50
C MET A 151 -11.69 -15.88 4.78
N LEU A 152 -11.16 -15.05 5.68
CA LEU A 152 -9.73 -15.05 5.99
C LEU A 152 -9.27 -16.36 6.61
N ASP A 153 -10.03 -16.92 7.57
CA ASP A 153 -9.65 -18.17 8.23
C ASP A 153 -9.68 -19.35 7.26
N SER A 154 -10.72 -19.41 6.41
CA SER A 154 -10.81 -20.43 5.36
C SER A 154 -9.68 -20.29 4.35
N ALA A 155 -9.36 -19.05 3.93
CA ALA A 155 -8.27 -18.76 2.99
C ALA A 155 -6.91 -19.18 3.57
N LEU A 156 -6.64 -18.86 4.83
CA LEU A 156 -5.42 -19.28 5.51
C LEU A 156 -5.33 -20.81 5.62
N GLY A 157 -6.43 -21.49 5.96
CA GLY A 157 -6.49 -22.95 5.97
C GLY A 157 -6.18 -23.56 4.59
N THR A 158 -6.71 -22.97 3.52
CA THR A 158 -6.42 -23.42 2.15
C THR A 158 -4.94 -23.21 1.80
N LEU A 159 -4.36 -22.03 2.09
CA LEU A 159 -2.94 -21.76 1.79
C LEU A 159 -2.01 -22.71 2.56
N THR A 160 -2.29 -22.93 3.84
CA THR A 160 -1.46 -23.82 4.66
C THR A 160 -1.53 -25.28 4.22
N SER A 161 -2.67 -25.73 3.69
CA SER A 161 -2.82 -27.10 3.15
C SER A 161 -2.34 -27.26 1.71
N SER A 162 -2.22 -26.16 0.94
CA SER A 162 -1.78 -26.19 -0.47
C SER A 162 -0.28 -26.32 -0.66
N GLY A 163 0.51 -26.30 0.42
CA GLY A 163 1.97 -26.43 0.33
C GLY A 163 2.68 -25.28 -0.40
N VAL A 164 2.14 -24.04 -0.30
CA VAL A 164 2.78 -22.88 -0.88
C VAL A 164 4.11 -22.58 -0.17
N ASP A 165 5.10 -22.08 -0.93
CA ASP A 165 6.41 -21.75 -0.38
C ASP A 165 6.42 -20.45 0.42
N PHE A 166 5.58 -19.49 0.00
CA PHE A 166 5.38 -18.19 0.64
C PHE A 166 3.91 -17.76 0.56
N ILE A 167 3.52 -16.87 1.46
CA ILE A 167 2.27 -16.12 1.35
C ILE A 167 2.61 -14.65 1.11
N TYR A 168 2.11 -14.09 0.00
CA TYR A 168 2.10 -12.65 -0.24
C TYR A 168 0.81 -12.06 0.33
N ALA A 169 0.95 -11.19 1.32
CA ALA A 169 -0.16 -10.42 1.89
C ALA A 169 -0.32 -9.13 1.08
N ALA A 170 -1.29 -9.11 0.16
CA ALA A 170 -1.57 -7.91 -0.62
C ALA A 170 -2.27 -6.85 0.25
N GLU A 171 -1.94 -5.59 0.00
CA GLU A 171 -2.53 -4.48 0.74
C GLU A 171 -4.03 -4.39 0.46
N SER A 172 -4.82 -4.53 1.50
CA SER A 172 -6.25 -4.27 1.54
C SER A 172 -6.66 -3.98 2.97
N THR A 173 -7.78 -3.30 3.16
CA THR A 173 -8.26 -2.91 4.49
C THR A 173 -8.32 -4.10 5.46
N LEU A 174 -8.83 -5.25 5.00
CA LEU A 174 -8.98 -6.44 5.84
C LEU A 174 -7.63 -7.13 6.10
N VAL A 175 -6.83 -7.36 5.05
CA VAL A 175 -5.53 -8.05 5.18
C VAL A 175 -4.60 -7.24 6.08
N THR A 176 -4.55 -5.92 5.90
CA THR A 176 -3.72 -5.02 6.73
C THR A 176 -4.11 -5.07 8.20
N ARG A 177 -5.42 -5.02 8.50
CA ARG A 177 -5.92 -5.12 9.89
C ARG A 177 -5.67 -6.49 10.52
N SER A 178 -5.60 -7.53 9.72
CA SER A 178 -5.43 -8.91 10.18
C SER A 178 -4.01 -9.45 9.97
N LEU A 179 -3.05 -8.59 9.61
CA LEU A 179 -1.72 -9.01 9.17
C LEU A 179 -0.99 -9.86 10.21
N GLU A 180 -1.06 -9.50 11.49
CA GLU A 180 -0.47 -10.29 12.58
C GLU A 180 -1.06 -11.71 12.62
N LYS A 181 -2.38 -11.84 12.51
CA LYS A 181 -3.06 -13.14 12.46
C LYS A 181 -2.58 -13.96 11.24
N VAL A 182 -2.45 -13.32 10.08
CA VAL A 182 -1.93 -13.97 8.86
C VAL A 182 -0.53 -14.50 9.10
N ILE A 183 0.36 -13.67 9.65
CA ILE A 183 1.75 -14.03 9.91
C ILE A 183 1.86 -15.17 10.93
N LEU A 184 1.13 -15.10 12.04
CA LEU A 184 1.14 -16.12 13.07
C LEU A 184 0.68 -17.47 12.51
N ARG A 185 -0.45 -17.49 11.80
CA ARG A 185 -0.99 -18.73 11.23
C ARG A 185 -0.08 -19.32 10.15
N ALA A 186 0.51 -18.51 9.30
CA ALA A 186 1.46 -18.96 8.30
C ALA A 186 2.74 -19.54 8.96
N ARG A 187 3.28 -18.86 9.97
CA ARG A 187 4.45 -19.31 10.73
C ARG A 187 4.23 -20.66 11.41
N ASP A 188 3.05 -20.89 12.02
CA ASP A 188 2.71 -22.14 12.69
C ASP A 188 2.72 -23.34 11.72
N HIS A 189 2.69 -23.07 10.40
CA HIS A 189 2.80 -24.07 9.33
C HIS A 189 4.13 -23.97 8.55
N GLY A 190 5.12 -23.25 9.08
CA GLY A 190 6.43 -23.11 8.44
C GLY A 190 6.43 -22.29 7.15
N ILE A 191 5.41 -21.46 6.90
CA ILE A 191 5.27 -20.68 5.68
C ILE A 191 5.64 -19.21 5.95
N PRO A 192 6.69 -18.68 5.30
CA PRO A 192 7.06 -17.28 5.41
C PRO A 192 6.05 -16.36 4.72
N VAL A 193 5.79 -15.20 5.34
CA VAL A 193 4.96 -14.13 4.76
C VAL A 193 5.87 -13.04 4.19
N ILE A 194 5.51 -12.55 3.00
CA ILE A 194 6.12 -11.38 2.37
C ILE A 194 5.05 -10.33 2.06
N SER A 195 5.40 -9.05 2.10
CA SER A 195 4.43 -7.98 1.89
C SER A 195 5.12 -6.65 1.55
N HIS A 196 4.34 -5.67 1.11
CA HIS A 196 4.77 -4.25 1.06
C HIS A 196 3.95 -3.37 2.01
N ILE A 197 3.06 -3.97 2.80
CA ILE A 197 2.32 -3.26 3.85
C ILE A 197 3.32 -2.66 4.83
N PRO A 198 3.22 -1.35 5.16
CA PRO A 198 4.11 -0.72 6.13
C PRO A 198 4.15 -1.46 7.47
N GLU A 199 5.33 -1.54 8.07
CA GLU A 199 5.57 -2.20 9.37
C GLU A 199 5.30 -3.73 9.37
N ALA A 200 5.12 -4.34 8.21
CA ALA A 200 4.88 -5.79 8.14
C ALA A 200 6.07 -6.61 8.65
N ALA A 201 7.29 -6.13 8.45
CA ALA A 201 8.49 -6.78 9.00
C ALA A 201 8.49 -6.76 10.54
N ASP A 202 8.10 -5.64 11.16
CA ASP A 202 8.02 -5.52 12.61
C ASP A 202 6.93 -6.44 13.20
N LYS A 203 5.90 -6.77 12.42
CA LYS A 203 4.85 -7.75 12.75
C LYS A 203 5.26 -9.22 12.51
N GLY A 204 6.42 -9.45 11.91
CA GLY A 204 6.97 -10.79 11.70
C GLY A 204 6.96 -11.30 10.26
N ALA A 205 6.64 -10.48 9.25
CA ALA A 205 6.88 -10.86 7.86
C ALA A 205 8.37 -11.03 7.60
N LEU A 206 8.74 -12.01 6.75
CA LEU A 206 10.15 -12.37 6.50
C LEU A 206 10.86 -11.33 5.64
N VAL A 207 10.24 -10.94 4.54
CA VAL A 207 10.76 -9.94 3.60
C VAL A 207 9.67 -8.93 3.32
N THR A 208 9.99 -7.66 3.45
CA THR A 208 9.07 -6.59 3.09
C THR A 208 9.73 -5.55 2.20
N LEU A 209 8.91 -4.85 1.43
CA LEU A 209 9.35 -3.72 0.61
C LEU A 209 8.53 -2.51 1.02
N GLU A 210 9.06 -1.70 1.92
CA GLU A 210 8.32 -0.68 2.64
C GLU A 210 8.62 0.73 2.13
N ILE A 211 7.57 1.52 1.97
CA ILE A 211 7.67 2.96 1.72
C ILE A 211 7.65 3.69 3.07
N ASN A 212 8.47 4.72 3.18
CA ASN A 212 8.47 5.57 4.35
C ASN A 212 7.20 6.43 4.37
N THR A 213 6.28 6.14 5.31
CA THR A 213 4.99 6.84 5.46
C THR A 213 5.16 8.32 5.82
N TYR A 214 6.25 8.67 6.52
CA TYR A 214 6.58 10.08 6.80
C TYR A 214 6.96 10.83 5.52
N GLU A 215 7.73 10.22 4.62
CA GLU A 215 8.05 10.79 3.30
C GLU A 215 6.79 10.98 2.45
N GLN A 216 5.86 10.01 2.48
CA GLN A 216 4.56 10.16 1.81
C GLN A 216 3.81 11.39 2.33
N GLY A 217 3.77 11.57 3.65
CA GLY A 217 3.16 12.75 4.27
C GLY A 217 3.85 14.07 3.91
N GLN A 218 5.18 14.06 3.76
CA GLN A 218 5.94 15.24 3.29
C GLN A 218 5.58 15.60 1.85
N LEU A 219 5.59 14.60 0.94
CA LEU A 219 5.25 14.79 -0.47
C LEU A 219 3.79 15.25 -0.64
N ALA A 220 2.88 14.72 0.16
CA ALA A 220 1.49 15.21 0.18
C ALA A 220 1.41 16.68 0.62
N GLY A 221 2.15 17.05 1.66
CA GLY A 221 2.27 18.44 2.11
C GLY A 221 2.85 19.38 1.05
N GLU A 222 3.80 18.90 0.24
CA GLU A 222 4.34 19.66 -0.91
C GLU A 222 3.27 19.88 -1.98
N CYS A 223 2.47 18.85 -2.31
CA CYS A 223 1.33 18.97 -3.24
C CYS A 223 0.31 20.00 -2.73
N VAL A 224 -0.09 19.90 -1.46
CA VAL A 224 -1.02 20.84 -0.81
C VAL A 224 -0.46 22.27 -0.86
N SER A 225 0.80 22.46 -0.49
CA SER A 225 1.44 23.79 -0.53
C SER A 225 1.44 24.38 -1.95
N ALA A 226 1.73 23.57 -2.96
CA ALA A 226 1.74 24.02 -4.35
C ALA A 226 0.35 24.48 -4.82
N ILE A 227 -0.72 23.76 -4.41
CA ILE A 227 -2.10 24.12 -4.71
C ILE A 227 -2.48 25.43 -4.02
N LEU A 228 -2.19 25.58 -2.73
CA LEU A 228 -2.45 26.81 -1.96
C LEU A 228 -1.69 28.02 -2.50
N GLN A 229 -0.57 27.81 -3.20
CA GLN A 229 0.19 28.83 -3.92
C GLN A 229 -0.34 29.10 -5.35
N GLY A 230 -1.50 28.53 -5.72
CA GLY A 230 -2.17 28.78 -6.99
C GLY A 230 -1.77 27.86 -8.15
N LYS A 231 -0.96 26.81 -7.91
CA LYS A 231 -0.70 25.82 -8.98
C LYS A 231 -1.94 24.97 -9.23
N LYS A 232 -2.25 24.76 -10.50
CA LYS A 232 -3.37 23.85 -10.89
C LYS A 232 -3.00 22.41 -10.55
N GLN A 233 -3.80 21.75 -9.70
CA GLN A 233 -3.57 20.41 -9.19
C GLN A 233 -3.36 19.36 -10.29
N GLY A 234 -4.17 19.42 -11.39
CA GLY A 234 -4.04 18.49 -12.51
C GLY A 234 -2.75 18.64 -13.35
N GLN A 235 -1.92 19.66 -13.04
CA GLN A 235 -0.61 19.88 -13.67
C GLN A 235 0.54 19.57 -12.72
N ILE A 236 0.26 19.25 -11.45
CA ILE A 236 1.28 18.84 -10.48
C ILE A 236 1.51 17.34 -10.68
N PRO A 237 2.71 16.87 -11.06
CA PRO A 237 2.99 15.46 -11.22
C PRO A 237 2.69 14.67 -9.95
N VAL A 238 2.23 13.43 -10.11
CA VAL A 238 2.09 12.50 -8.99
C VAL A 238 3.47 12.20 -8.42
N ALA A 239 3.63 12.44 -7.14
CA ALA A 239 4.88 12.16 -6.45
C ALA A 239 5.02 10.65 -6.17
N THR A 240 6.25 10.18 -6.13
CA THR A 240 6.60 8.83 -5.70
C THR A 240 7.70 8.95 -4.66
N PRO A 241 7.60 8.29 -3.49
CA PRO A 241 8.66 8.22 -2.51
C PRO A 241 9.96 7.73 -3.15
N LYS A 242 11.07 8.38 -2.81
CA LYS A 242 12.39 8.06 -3.40
C LYS A 242 13.03 6.86 -2.74
N LYS A 243 12.70 6.62 -1.46
CA LYS A 243 13.24 5.53 -0.67
C LYS A 243 12.19 4.44 -0.50
N VAL A 244 12.53 3.26 -0.97
CA VAL A 244 11.79 2.04 -0.71
C VAL A 244 12.75 1.11 0.03
N ASP A 245 12.40 0.75 1.26
CA ASP A 245 13.25 -0.07 2.12
C ASP A 245 12.96 -1.55 1.87
N LEU A 246 13.98 -2.28 1.42
CA LEU A 246 13.96 -3.75 1.45
C LEU A 246 14.35 -4.18 2.86
N VAL A 247 13.38 -4.70 3.61
CA VAL A 247 13.55 -5.09 5.00
C VAL A 247 13.59 -6.61 5.11
N ILE A 248 14.62 -7.12 5.79
CA ILE A 248 14.76 -8.55 6.08
C ILE A 248 14.58 -8.77 7.58
N ASN A 249 13.70 -9.68 7.96
CA ASN A 249 13.47 -10.03 9.35
C ASN A 249 14.19 -11.33 9.72
N LEU A 250 15.35 -11.21 10.40
CA LEU A 250 16.13 -12.36 10.83
C LEU A 250 15.48 -13.13 11.98
N LYS A 251 14.62 -12.49 12.80
CA LYS A 251 13.82 -13.23 13.81
C LYS A 251 12.85 -14.17 13.13
N ALA A 252 12.14 -13.69 12.11
CA ALA A 252 11.23 -14.51 11.33
C ALA A 252 11.98 -15.63 10.60
N ALA A 253 13.12 -15.33 9.99
CA ALA A 253 13.97 -16.33 9.35
C ALA A 253 14.38 -17.45 10.34
N LYS A 254 14.85 -17.07 11.52
CA LYS A 254 15.23 -18.04 12.58
C LYS A 254 14.06 -18.90 13.05
N LEU A 255 12.87 -18.30 13.23
CA LEU A 255 11.67 -19.05 13.66
C LEU A 255 11.18 -20.04 12.60
N LEU A 256 11.50 -19.79 11.32
CA LEU A 256 11.11 -20.61 10.17
C LEU A 256 12.24 -21.56 9.72
N ASP A 257 13.37 -21.59 10.46
CA ASP A 257 14.58 -22.35 10.10
C ASP A 257 15.07 -22.04 8.67
N LEU A 258 15.00 -20.75 8.28
CA LEU A 258 15.45 -20.26 6.98
C LEU A 258 16.81 -19.57 7.09
N ASN A 259 17.72 -19.94 6.18
CA ASN A 259 19.01 -19.27 6.07
C ASN A 259 18.90 -18.10 5.07
N VAL A 260 19.26 -16.90 5.51
CA VAL A 260 19.25 -15.72 4.66
C VAL A 260 20.64 -15.55 4.03
N PRO A 261 20.77 -15.64 2.70
CA PRO A 261 22.06 -15.50 2.02
C PRO A 261 22.66 -14.11 2.22
N ILE A 262 23.99 -14.04 2.28
CA ILE A 262 24.70 -12.76 2.46
C ILE A 262 24.39 -11.75 1.33
N GLN A 263 24.13 -12.23 0.13
CA GLN A 263 23.75 -11.41 -1.01
C GLN A 263 22.43 -10.65 -0.75
N VAL A 264 21.45 -11.32 -0.12
CA VAL A 264 20.15 -10.71 0.24
C VAL A 264 20.35 -9.67 1.35
N LEU A 265 21.21 -9.97 2.32
CA LEU A 265 21.54 -9.03 3.40
C LEU A 265 22.25 -7.78 2.86
N ASN A 266 23.15 -7.94 1.88
CA ASN A 266 23.88 -6.82 1.28
C ASN A 266 23.01 -5.85 0.48
N ILE A 267 21.91 -6.31 -0.10
CA ILE A 267 20.96 -5.45 -0.82
C ILE A 267 19.83 -4.92 0.07
N SER A 268 19.71 -5.44 1.30
CA SER A 268 18.70 -4.94 2.23
C SER A 268 19.06 -3.57 2.78
N THR A 269 18.06 -2.72 2.97
CA THR A 269 18.23 -1.38 3.55
C THR A 269 18.02 -1.38 5.05
N LYS A 270 17.26 -2.36 5.56
CA LYS A 270 16.94 -2.52 6.98
C LYS A 270 16.92 -4.00 7.37
N ILE A 271 17.43 -4.32 8.55
CA ILE A 271 17.42 -5.67 9.13
C ILE A 271 16.75 -5.62 10.50
N VAL A 272 15.70 -6.44 10.69
CA VAL A 272 15.08 -6.68 12.01
C VAL A 272 15.78 -7.86 12.66
N LYS A 273 16.36 -7.63 13.85
CA LYS A 273 17.16 -8.61 14.64
C LYS A 273 16.41 -9.06 15.89
#